data_b257f23a631913d14436a844bfcfccbd
#
_entry.id   b257f23a631913d14436a844bfcfccbd
#
_cell.length_a   1.000
_cell.length_b   1.000
_cell.length_c   1.000
_cell.angle_alpha   90.00
_cell.angle_beta   90.00
_cell.angle_gamma   90.00
#
_symmetry.space_group_name_H-M   'P 1'
#
loop_
_entity.id
_entity.type
_entity.pdbx_description
1 polymer ?
#
loop_
_entity_poly.entity_id
_entity_poly.type
_entity_poly.pdbx_seq_one_letter_code
_entity_poly.pdbx_strand_id
1 'polypeptide(L)'
;FESAPTAGGHANTVDLPANSWGCAVDTGFIVHNTHTYPNLTALFAALGVQTEPSEMSFAVSLDAGRREYASRAGGLFAQPRNLARPGHWRMLADIVRFYRDARGLLAEPDGDGESLGRYLLRNRYSRAFVEDHLLPMAAAIWSAPTQTVRAFPATSFVRFLANHGLLQFRDRPQWRTVTGGSRTYVQRILDQLGERVRLETPVHAVRRTPVGVWVDSPAAQAERFDQIV
;
A
#
# COMPACT_ATOMS: atom_id res chain seq x y z
N PHE A 1 20.20 10.33 8.41
CA PHE A 1 21.06 9.90 7.32
C PHE A 1 20.20 9.42 6.15
N GLU A 2 20.45 9.92 4.97
CA GLU A 2 19.77 9.54 3.73
C GLU A 2 20.84 9.30 2.65
N SER A 3 20.75 8.18 1.96
CA SER A 3 21.71 7.82 0.90
C SER A 3 21.47 8.57 -0.41
N ALA A 4 20.23 8.97 -0.65
CA ALA A 4 19.84 9.71 -1.86
C ALA A 4 20.12 11.22 -1.73
N PRO A 5 20.18 11.96 -2.84
CA PRO A 5 20.29 13.41 -2.83
C PRO A 5 19.02 14.12 -2.35
N THR A 6 17.91 13.38 -2.25
CA THR A 6 16.61 13.89 -1.78
C THR A 6 16.02 12.98 -0.73
N ALA A 7 15.48 13.54 0.34
CA ALA A 7 14.77 12.78 1.36
C ALA A 7 13.33 12.45 0.95
N GLY A 8 12.77 11.40 1.56
CA GLY A 8 11.38 11.02 1.39
C GLY A 8 11.14 9.55 1.06
N GLY A 9 12.10 8.89 0.42
CA GLY A 9 11.96 7.49 0.04
C GLY A 9 10.70 7.24 -0.80
N HIS A 10 9.75 6.44 -0.28
CA HIS A 10 8.46 6.19 -0.94
C HIS A 10 7.50 7.40 -0.94
N ALA A 11 7.76 8.42 -0.15
CA ALA A 11 7.08 9.71 -0.24
C ALA A 11 7.70 10.54 -1.36
N ASN A 12 7.46 10.12 -2.59
CA ASN A 12 8.06 10.67 -3.78
C ASN A 12 7.01 11.25 -4.72
N THR A 13 7.13 12.55 -4.99
CA THR A 13 6.25 13.29 -5.89
C THR A 13 7.02 13.73 -7.12
N VAL A 14 6.51 13.42 -8.30
CA VAL A 14 7.08 13.81 -9.60
C VAL A 14 6.18 14.86 -10.25
N ASP A 15 6.78 15.94 -10.73
CA ASP A 15 6.05 16.93 -11.51
C ASP A 15 6.00 16.53 -12.99
N LEU A 16 4.80 16.45 -13.52
CA LEU A 16 4.61 16.25 -14.94
C LEU A 16 4.80 17.57 -15.70
N PRO A 17 5.43 17.55 -16.89
CA PRO A 17 5.60 18.73 -17.72
C PRO A 17 4.26 19.42 -18.02
N ALA A 18 4.26 20.74 -18.17
CA ALA A 18 3.06 21.55 -18.42
C ALA A 18 2.30 21.11 -19.70
N ASN A 19 3.02 20.59 -20.70
CA ASN A 19 2.44 20.01 -21.91
C ASN A 19 1.80 18.62 -21.69
N SER A 20 1.94 18.05 -20.50
CA SER A 20 1.44 16.72 -20.12
C SER A 20 0.52 16.80 -18.89
N TRP A 21 -0.30 17.84 -18.72
CA TRP A 21 -1.24 18.05 -17.58
C TRP A 21 -0.73 18.98 -16.48
N GLY A 22 0.56 19.26 -16.36
CA GLY A 22 1.14 20.20 -15.38
C GLY A 22 0.79 19.91 -13.93
N CYS A 23 0.68 18.62 -13.54
CA CYS A 23 0.30 18.21 -12.19
C CYS A 23 1.41 17.46 -11.48
N ALA A 24 1.37 17.48 -10.15
CA ALA A 24 2.22 16.69 -9.27
C ALA A 24 1.61 15.30 -9.08
N VAL A 25 2.42 14.25 -9.22
CA VAL A 25 1.99 12.85 -9.11
C VAL A 25 2.84 12.12 -8.07
N ASP A 26 2.19 11.56 -7.08
CA ASP A 26 2.84 10.67 -6.13
C ASP A 26 3.06 9.28 -6.74
N THR A 27 4.29 8.77 -6.63
CA THR A 27 4.69 7.51 -7.26
C THR A 27 4.91 6.36 -6.27
N GLY A 28 4.84 6.62 -4.98
CA GLY A 28 5.02 5.62 -3.93
C GLY A 28 3.86 5.61 -2.94
N PHE A 29 3.97 6.35 -1.83
CA PHE A 29 2.88 6.48 -0.88
C PHE A 29 1.89 7.55 -1.33
N ILE A 30 0.67 7.14 -1.70
CA ILE A 30 -0.29 7.99 -2.42
C ILE A 30 -1.48 8.40 -1.55
N VAL A 31 -2.01 7.48 -0.75
CA VAL A 31 -3.29 7.65 -0.04
C VAL A 31 -3.21 7.18 1.41
N HIS A 32 -4.02 7.80 2.25
CA HIS A 32 -4.24 7.41 3.64
C HIS A 32 -5.72 7.61 4.00
N ASN A 33 -6.12 7.22 5.20
CA ASN A 33 -7.41 7.57 5.78
C ASN A 33 -7.28 7.81 7.28
N THR A 34 -8.22 8.52 7.87
CA THR A 34 -8.15 8.90 9.29
C THR A 34 -8.41 7.73 10.25
N HIS A 35 -9.03 6.65 9.75
CA HIS A 35 -9.43 5.52 10.58
C HIS A 35 -8.27 4.54 10.82
N THR A 36 -7.55 4.18 9.76
CA THR A 36 -6.49 3.16 9.83
C THR A 36 -5.08 3.75 9.91
N TYR A 37 -4.94 5.09 9.80
CA TYR A 37 -3.67 5.82 9.90
C TYR A 37 -3.71 6.92 10.98
N PRO A 38 -4.05 6.61 12.26
CA PRO A 38 -4.22 7.64 13.29
C PRO A 38 -2.94 8.43 13.55
N ASN A 39 -1.78 7.78 13.59
CA ASN A 39 -0.49 8.43 13.85
C ASN A 39 -0.09 9.36 12.69
N LEU A 40 -0.30 8.93 11.43
CA LEU A 40 -0.02 9.78 10.28
C LEU A 40 -0.96 10.99 10.23
N THR A 41 -2.23 10.78 10.57
CA THR A 41 -3.21 11.88 10.67
C THR A 41 -2.79 12.90 11.75
N ALA A 42 -2.33 12.43 12.91
CA ALA A 42 -1.81 13.29 13.97
C ALA A 42 -0.54 14.05 13.53
N LEU A 43 0.37 13.39 12.84
CA LEU A 43 1.56 14.01 12.25
C LEU A 43 1.18 15.11 11.25
N PHE A 44 0.24 14.84 10.34
CA PHE A 44 -0.22 15.84 9.37
C PHE A 44 -0.87 17.04 10.07
N ALA A 45 -1.65 16.82 11.11
CA ALA A 45 -2.22 17.91 11.91
C ALA A 45 -1.12 18.75 12.58
N ALA A 46 -0.12 18.12 13.20
CA ALA A 46 1.00 18.79 13.84
C ALA A 46 1.86 19.60 12.85
N LEU A 47 2.03 19.09 11.64
CA LEU A 47 2.77 19.77 10.56
C LEU A 47 1.92 20.79 9.79
N GLY A 48 0.61 20.88 10.04
CA GLY A 48 -0.32 21.71 9.27
C GLY A 48 -0.51 21.27 7.81
N VAL A 49 -0.28 19.97 7.50
CA VAL A 49 -0.42 19.42 6.14
C VAL A 49 -1.88 19.30 5.76
N GLN A 50 -2.24 19.86 4.62
CA GLN A 50 -3.60 19.75 4.08
C GLN A 50 -3.78 18.47 3.28
N THR A 51 -4.95 17.86 3.40
CA THR A 51 -5.31 16.66 2.65
C THR A 51 -6.70 16.82 2.06
N GLU A 52 -6.95 16.15 0.95
CA GLU A 52 -8.22 16.19 0.22
C GLU A 52 -8.80 14.79 0.03
N PRO A 53 -10.14 14.64 -0.10
CA PRO A 53 -10.76 13.36 -0.39
C PRO A 53 -10.25 12.79 -1.71
N SER A 54 -9.98 11.49 -1.70
CA SER A 54 -9.54 10.73 -2.88
C SER A 54 -10.42 9.50 -3.05
N GLU A 55 -10.59 9.06 -4.29
CA GLU A 55 -11.28 7.82 -4.61
C GLU A 55 -10.27 6.71 -4.84
N MET A 56 -10.24 5.73 -3.94
CA MET A 56 -9.42 4.55 -4.10
C MET A 56 -10.25 3.43 -4.72
N SER A 57 -10.30 3.39 -6.03
CA SER A 57 -10.91 2.32 -6.81
C SER A 57 -9.84 1.40 -7.40
N PHE A 58 -10.24 0.16 -7.65
CA PHE A 58 -9.42 -0.85 -8.29
C PHE A 58 -10.04 -1.20 -9.63
N ALA A 59 -9.26 -1.16 -10.69
CA ALA A 59 -9.67 -1.56 -12.03
C ALA A 59 -8.74 -2.63 -12.58
N VAL A 60 -9.28 -3.53 -13.38
CA VAL A 60 -8.55 -4.62 -13.99
C VAL A 60 -8.80 -4.63 -15.50
N SER A 61 -7.73 -4.74 -16.26
CA SER A 61 -7.74 -5.00 -17.70
C SER A 61 -6.95 -6.27 -17.98
N LEU A 62 -7.58 -7.27 -18.54
CA LEU A 62 -7.03 -8.60 -18.83
C LEU A 62 -7.15 -8.92 -20.30
N ASP A 63 -6.25 -9.76 -20.80
CA ASP A 63 -6.27 -10.28 -22.17
C ASP A 63 -6.34 -9.15 -23.22
N ALA A 64 -5.47 -8.12 -23.07
CA ALA A 64 -5.43 -6.95 -23.95
C ALA A 64 -6.81 -6.24 -24.08
N GLY A 65 -7.48 -5.99 -22.95
CA GLY A 65 -8.76 -5.28 -22.89
C GLY A 65 -9.98 -6.13 -23.20
N ARG A 66 -9.82 -7.45 -23.37
CA ARG A 66 -10.97 -8.34 -23.59
C ARG A 66 -11.84 -8.54 -22.35
N ARG A 67 -11.28 -8.31 -21.15
CA ARG A 67 -12.00 -8.37 -19.88
C ARG A 67 -11.58 -7.18 -19.02
N GLU A 68 -12.51 -6.28 -18.81
CA GLU A 68 -12.30 -5.08 -17.99
C GLU A 68 -13.46 -4.87 -17.06
N TYR A 69 -13.12 -4.47 -15.84
CA TYR A 69 -14.08 -4.07 -14.81
C TYR A 69 -13.40 -3.20 -13.77
N ALA A 70 -14.19 -2.51 -12.96
CA ALA A 70 -13.70 -1.74 -11.82
C ALA A 70 -14.54 -2.04 -10.56
N SER A 71 -13.94 -1.85 -9.39
CA SER A 71 -14.56 -2.16 -8.09
C SER A 71 -15.61 -1.12 -7.64
N ARG A 72 -15.75 0.00 -8.35
CA ARG A 72 -16.75 1.04 -8.04
C ARG A 72 -18.14 0.69 -8.60
N ALA A 73 -19.17 1.35 -8.07
CA ALA A 73 -20.53 1.20 -8.56
C ALA A 73 -20.60 1.47 -10.10
N GLY A 74 -21.26 0.57 -10.83
CA GLY A 74 -21.32 0.61 -12.30
C GLY A 74 -20.08 0.06 -13.00
N GLY A 75 -18.90 0.08 -12.37
CA GLY A 75 -17.66 -0.40 -12.98
C GLY A 75 -17.57 -1.92 -13.12
N LEU A 76 -18.27 -2.68 -12.29
CA LEU A 76 -18.28 -4.16 -12.37
C LEU A 76 -18.75 -4.65 -13.75
N PHE A 77 -19.64 -3.92 -14.38
CA PHE A 77 -20.18 -4.21 -15.71
C PHE A 77 -19.81 -3.12 -16.73
N ALA A 78 -18.65 -2.47 -16.57
CA ALA A 78 -18.15 -1.49 -17.54
C ALA A 78 -18.13 -2.03 -18.99
N GLN A 79 -17.89 -3.33 -19.14
CA GLN A 79 -18.12 -4.04 -20.38
C GLN A 79 -19.45 -4.83 -20.27
N PRO A 80 -20.51 -4.49 -21.06
CA PRO A 80 -21.80 -5.18 -20.99
C PRO A 80 -21.71 -6.70 -21.21
N ARG A 81 -20.75 -7.16 -22.00
CA ARG A 81 -20.48 -8.60 -22.22
C ARG A 81 -20.14 -9.36 -20.93
N ASN A 82 -19.73 -8.68 -19.85
CA ASN A 82 -19.49 -9.31 -18.55
C ASN A 82 -20.77 -9.87 -17.92
N LEU A 83 -21.94 -9.30 -18.25
CA LEU A 83 -23.25 -9.84 -17.84
C LEU A 83 -23.49 -11.27 -18.35
N ALA A 84 -23.00 -11.59 -19.57
CA ALA A 84 -23.19 -12.90 -20.20
C ALA A 84 -22.08 -13.91 -19.83
N ARG A 85 -21.12 -13.54 -18.96
CA ARG A 85 -19.99 -14.40 -18.61
C ARG A 85 -20.19 -15.10 -17.26
N PRO A 86 -20.40 -16.43 -17.21
CA PRO A 86 -20.57 -17.16 -15.96
C PRO A 86 -19.37 -17.00 -15.01
N GLY A 87 -18.15 -16.95 -15.56
CA GLY A 87 -16.92 -16.74 -14.78
C GLY A 87 -16.90 -15.39 -14.03
N HIS A 88 -17.47 -14.34 -14.62
CA HIS A 88 -17.58 -13.03 -13.96
C HIS A 88 -18.51 -13.09 -12.75
N TRP A 89 -19.68 -13.71 -12.90
CA TRP A 89 -20.61 -13.91 -11.77
C TRP A 89 -20.02 -14.80 -10.69
N ARG A 90 -19.27 -15.85 -11.08
CA ARG A 90 -18.57 -16.71 -10.12
C ARG A 90 -17.51 -15.92 -9.35
N MET A 91 -16.76 -15.04 -10.02
CA MET A 91 -15.80 -14.14 -9.37
C MET A 91 -16.50 -13.25 -8.35
N LEU A 92 -17.61 -12.60 -8.70
CA LEU A 92 -18.37 -11.74 -7.79
C LEU A 92 -18.90 -12.50 -6.57
N ALA A 93 -19.43 -13.71 -6.78
CA ALA A 93 -19.88 -14.57 -5.68
C ALA A 93 -18.72 -14.95 -4.75
N ASP A 94 -17.56 -15.26 -5.30
CA ASP A 94 -16.38 -15.60 -4.52
C ASP A 94 -15.78 -14.40 -3.78
N ILE A 95 -15.89 -13.17 -4.32
CA ILE A 95 -15.53 -11.94 -3.59
C ILE A 95 -16.38 -11.83 -2.29
N VAL A 96 -17.69 -11.99 -2.42
CA VAL A 96 -18.61 -11.92 -1.26
C VAL A 96 -18.28 -13.03 -0.26
N ARG A 97 -18.06 -14.25 -0.76
CA ARG A 97 -17.69 -15.39 0.06
C ARG A 97 -16.37 -15.17 0.79
N PHE A 98 -15.35 -14.69 0.09
CA PHE A 98 -14.03 -14.42 0.67
C PHE A 98 -14.12 -13.37 1.77
N TYR A 99 -14.83 -12.27 1.56
CA TYR A 99 -14.98 -11.20 2.58
C TYR A 99 -15.66 -11.70 3.86
N ARG A 100 -16.55 -12.68 3.74
CA ARG A 100 -17.19 -13.33 4.90
C ARG A 100 -16.27 -14.34 5.56
N ASP A 101 -15.74 -15.28 4.79
CA ASP A 101 -15.07 -16.47 5.31
C ASP A 101 -13.64 -16.17 5.79
N ALA A 102 -12.93 -15.26 5.10
CA ALA A 102 -11.57 -14.88 5.48
C ALA A 102 -11.47 -14.20 6.86
N ARG A 103 -12.55 -13.61 7.36
CA ARG A 103 -12.56 -13.02 8.71
C ARG A 103 -12.26 -14.06 9.81
N GLY A 104 -12.55 -15.33 9.56
CA GLY A 104 -12.20 -16.40 10.49
C GLY A 104 -10.69 -16.52 10.74
N LEU A 105 -9.85 -16.17 9.76
CA LEU A 105 -8.40 -16.16 9.90
C LEU A 105 -7.88 -15.06 10.85
N LEU A 106 -8.67 -14.03 11.15
CA LEU A 106 -8.25 -12.96 12.07
C LEU A 106 -8.11 -13.44 13.53
N ALA A 107 -8.77 -14.54 13.88
CA ALA A 107 -8.64 -15.16 15.20
C ALA A 107 -7.39 -16.03 15.32
N GLU A 108 -6.73 -16.36 14.22
CA GLU A 108 -5.51 -17.16 14.21
C GLU A 108 -4.29 -16.29 14.51
N PRO A 109 -3.29 -16.79 15.25
CA PRO A 109 -2.05 -16.06 15.49
C PRO A 109 -1.30 -15.82 14.17
N ASP A 110 -0.53 -14.73 14.12
CA ASP A 110 0.44 -14.52 13.03
C ASP A 110 1.54 -15.58 13.13
N GLY A 111 1.89 -16.17 12.00
CA GLY A 111 2.96 -17.15 11.96
C GLY A 111 3.14 -17.77 10.58
N ASP A 112 3.98 -18.80 10.51
CA ASP A 112 4.28 -19.60 9.33
C ASP A 112 3.11 -20.51 8.91
N GLY A 113 1.90 -19.96 9.01
CA GLY A 113 0.65 -20.65 8.69
C GLY A 113 0.52 -21.00 7.21
N GLU A 114 -0.66 -21.47 6.87
CA GLU A 114 -1.02 -21.81 5.50
C GLU A 114 -0.79 -20.64 4.54
N SER A 115 -0.13 -20.89 3.40
CA SER A 115 0.03 -19.86 2.38
C SER A 115 -1.32 -19.48 1.74
N LEU A 116 -1.43 -18.23 1.26
CA LEU A 116 -2.63 -17.74 0.57
C LEU A 116 -3.04 -18.69 -0.57
N GLY A 117 -2.09 -19.17 -1.36
CA GLY A 117 -2.37 -20.10 -2.45
C GLY A 117 -2.99 -21.40 -1.97
N ARG A 118 -2.51 -21.98 -0.87
CA ARG A 118 -3.09 -23.20 -0.27
C ARG A 118 -4.48 -22.93 0.32
N TYR A 119 -4.65 -21.83 1.04
CA TYR A 119 -5.95 -21.42 1.58
C TYR A 119 -7.01 -21.30 0.47
N LEU A 120 -6.68 -20.62 -0.62
CA LEU A 120 -7.59 -20.45 -1.76
C LEU A 120 -7.95 -21.78 -2.42
N LEU A 121 -6.98 -22.66 -2.59
CA LEU A 121 -7.18 -24.00 -3.16
C LEU A 121 -8.04 -24.88 -2.25
N ARG A 122 -7.71 -24.98 -0.97
CA ARG A 122 -8.43 -25.75 0.04
C ARG A 122 -9.91 -25.34 0.11
N ASN A 123 -10.16 -24.02 0.05
CA ASN A 123 -11.51 -23.49 0.09
C ASN A 123 -12.19 -23.45 -1.30
N ARG A 124 -11.57 -24.01 -2.33
CA ARG A 124 -12.14 -24.13 -3.69
C ARG A 124 -12.63 -22.81 -4.27
N TYR A 125 -11.85 -21.74 -4.09
CA TYR A 125 -12.12 -20.48 -4.77
C TYR A 125 -11.92 -20.62 -6.28
N SER A 126 -12.80 -20.01 -7.08
CA SER A 126 -12.73 -20.11 -8.53
C SER A 126 -11.48 -19.46 -9.09
N ARG A 127 -11.00 -20.01 -10.21
CA ARG A 127 -9.87 -19.40 -10.94
C ARG A 127 -10.17 -17.94 -11.30
N ALA A 128 -11.40 -17.61 -11.69
CA ALA A 128 -11.80 -16.25 -12.02
C ALA A 128 -11.62 -15.30 -10.82
N PHE A 129 -11.98 -15.72 -9.60
CA PHE A 129 -11.72 -14.91 -8.41
C PHE A 129 -10.23 -14.76 -8.13
N VAL A 130 -9.48 -15.84 -8.20
CA VAL A 130 -8.06 -15.85 -7.85
C VAL A 130 -7.23 -15.06 -8.85
N GLU A 131 -7.37 -15.39 -10.16
CA GLU A 131 -6.50 -14.84 -11.21
C GLU A 131 -6.97 -13.48 -11.74
N ASP A 132 -8.27 -13.26 -11.76
CA ASP A 132 -8.82 -12.06 -12.40
C ASP A 132 -9.15 -10.96 -11.38
N HIS A 133 -9.12 -11.25 -10.07
CA HIS A 133 -9.43 -10.27 -9.02
C HIS A 133 -8.38 -10.22 -7.89
N LEU A 134 -8.26 -11.30 -7.10
CA LEU A 134 -7.52 -11.24 -5.83
C LEU A 134 -6.01 -11.00 -6.06
N LEU A 135 -5.40 -11.78 -6.93
CA LEU A 135 -3.96 -11.65 -7.20
C LEU A 135 -3.61 -10.34 -7.92
N PRO A 136 -4.34 -9.87 -8.95
CA PRO A 136 -4.08 -8.56 -9.54
C PRO A 136 -4.22 -7.41 -8.54
N MET A 137 -5.24 -7.45 -7.66
CA MET A 137 -5.43 -6.46 -6.62
C MET A 137 -4.25 -6.44 -5.65
N ALA A 138 -3.85 -7.60 -5.15
CA ALA A 138 -2.73 -7.71 -4.23
C ALA A 138 -1.40 -7.31 -4.88
N ALA A 139 -1.17 -7.71 -6.13
CA ALA A 139 0.01 -7.33 -6.88
C ALA A 139 0.10 -5.81 -7.07
N ALA A 140 -1.03 -5.14 -7.33
CA ALA A 140 -1.08 -3.69 -7.44
C ALA A 140 -0.80 -2.98 -6.10
N ILE A 141 -1.31 -3.51 -4.99
CA ILE A 141 -1.09 -2.95 -3.64
C ILE A 141 0.39 -3.03 -3.24
N TRP A 142 1.04 -4.17 -3.49
CA TRP A 142 2.42 -4.41 -3.03
C TRP A 142 3.48 -4.31 -4.12
N SER A 143 3.11 -3.96 -5.35
CA SER A 143 4.02 -3.95 -6.51
C SER A 143 4.84 -5.25 -6.63
N ALA A 144 4.21 -6.39 -6.32
CA ALA A 144 4.83 -7.71 -6.21
C ALA A 144 4.29 -8.68 -7.28
N PRO A 145 5.12 -9.59 -7.80
CA PRO A 145 4.65 -10.66 -8.68
C PRO A 145 3.56 -11.51 -8.03
N THR A 146 2.56 -11.94 -8.80
CA THR A 146 1.42 -12.74 -8.31
C THR A 146 1.86 -14.05 -7.65
N GLN A 147 2.99 -14.60 -8.07
CA GLN A 147 3.55 -15.82 -7.48
C GLN A 147 4.05 -15.60 -6.05
N THR A 148 4.69 -14.45 -5.80
CA THR A 148 5.10 -14.03 -4.46
C THR A 148 3.88 -13.85 -3.55
N VAL A 149 2.82 -13.22 -4.06
CA VAL A 149 1.55 -13.04 -3.33
C VAL A 149 0.95 -14.39 -2.93
N ARG A 150 0.99 -15.41 -3.79
CA ARG A 150 0.49 -16.75 -3.46
C ARG A 150 1.24 -17.43 -2.31
N ALA A 151 2.54 -17.16 -2.19
CA ALA A 151 3.37 -17.72 -1.14
C ALA A 151 3.20 -17.00 0.22
N PHE A 152 2.58 -15.82 0.23
CA PHE A 152 2.39 -15.02 1.43
C PHE A 152 1.47 -15.74 2.44
N PRO A 153 1.70 -15.62 3.77
CA PRO A 153 0.82 -16.22 4.78
C PRO A 153 -0.61 -15.67 4.66
N ALA A 154 -1.60 -16.59 4.60
CA ALA A 154 -3.01 -16.20 4.41
C ALA A 154 -3.52 -15.30 5.55
N THR A 155 -3.13 -15.59 6.80
CA THR A 155 -3.51 -14.81 7.99
C THR A 155 -3.02 -13.38 7.90
N SER A 156 -1.74 -13.18 7.58
CA SER A 156 -1.13 -11.86 7.43
C SER A 156 -1.76 -11.09 6.27
N PHE A 157 -2.05 -11.77 5.16
CA PHE A 157 -2.76 -11.18 4.02
C PHE A 157 -4.15 -10.66 4.41
N VAL A 158 -4.94 -11.50 5.05
CA VAL A 158 -6.31 -11.16 5.49
C VAL A 158 -6.28 -10.05 6.54
N ARG A 159 -5.33 -10.09 7.48
CA ARG A 159 -5.15 -9.04 8.49
C ARG A 159 -4.82 -7.69 7.86
N PHE A 160 -3.95 -7.68 6.86
CA PHE A 160 -3.69 -6.48 6.08
C PHE A 160 -4.97 -5.93 5.43
N LEU A 161 -5.74 -6.78 4.74
CA LEU A 161 -6.99 -6.35 4.11
C LEU A 161 -8.01 -5.82 5.14
N ALA A 162 -8.12 -6.47 6.30
CA ALA A 162 -9.00 -6.04 7.38
C ALA A 162 -8.59 -4.68 7.94
N ASN A 163 -7.30 -4.49 8.24
CA ASN A 163 -6.75 -3.24 8.78
C ASN A 163 -6.94 -2.05 7.82
N HIS A 164 -7.03 -2.31 6.52
CA HIS A 164 -7.25 -1.28 5.50
C HIS A 164 -8.73 -1.13 5.09
N GLY A 165 -9.65 -1.81 5.77
CA GLY A 165 -11.09 -1.75 5.46
C GLY A 165 -11.46 -2.37 4.10
N LEU A 166 -10.60 -3.25 3.56
CA LEU A 166 -10.79 -3.85 2.24
C LEU A 166 -11.67 -5.12 2.25
N LEU A 167 -12.04 -5.63 3.42
CA LEU A 167 -12.96 -6.78 3.59
C LEU A 167 -14.40 -6.35 3.89
N GLN A 168 -14.80 -5.16 3.49
CA GLN A 168 -16.15 -4.65 3.75
C GLN A 168 -16.73 -3.94 2.54
N PHE A 169 -18.07 -4.04 2.37
CA PHE A 169 -18.79 -3.40 1.28
C PHE A 169 -19.41 -2.05 1.71
N ARG A 170 -19.63 -1.89 3.01
CA ARG A 170 -20.23 -0.69 3.61
C ARG A 170 -19.26 -0.09 4.62
N ASP A 171 -19.47 1.17 4.96
CA ASP A 171 -18.68 1.88 5.98
C ASP A 171 -17.16 1.87 5.69
N ARG A 172 -16.80 1.91 4.42
CA ARG A 172 -15.41 2.03 4.00
C ARG A 172 -14.86 3.38 4.43
N PRO A 173 -13.61 3.42 4.94
CA PRO A 173 -12.98 4.69 5.29
C PRO A 173 -12.89 5.60 4.06
N GLN A 174 -13.11 6.90 4.24
CA GLN A 174 -12.84 7.88 3.20
C GLN A 174 -11.34 7.99 3.00
N TRP A 175 -10.88 7.61 1.84
CA TRP A 175 -9.48 7.79 1.44
C TRP A 175 -9.19 9.25 1.13
N ARG A 176 -7.97 9.67 1.41
CA ARG A 176 -7.48 11.03 1.25
C ARG A 176 -6.09 10.99 0.64
N THR A 177 -5.73 12.05 -0.08
CA THR A 177 -4.38 12.30 -0.56
C THR A 177 -3.85 13.63 -0.02
N VAL A 178 -2.54 13.82 -0.05
CA VAL A 178 -1.93 15.08 0.40
C VAL A 178 -2.05 16.11 -0.71
N THR A 179 -2.59 17.28 -0.38
CA THR A 179 -2.69 18.39 -1.33
C THR A 179 -1.29 18.88 -1.73
N GLY A 180 -0.98 18.86 -3.02
CA GLY A 180 0.35 19.17 -3.55
C GLY A 180 1.35 18.01 -3.53
N GLY A 181 0.89 16.80 -3.18
CA GLY A 181 1.68 15.58 -3.15
C GLY A 181 2.43 15.33 -1.84
N SER A 182 2.93 14.13 -1.68
CA SER A 182 3.62 13.64 -0.48
C SER A 182 4.88 14.45 -0.13
N ARG A 183 5.55 15.05 -1.09
CA ARG A 183 6.67 15.98 -0.85
C ARG A 183 6.34 17.10 0.12
N THR A 184 5.06 17.48 0.24
CA THR A 184 4.63 18.58 1.12
C THR A 184 4.92 18.26 2.58
N TYR A 185 4.61 17.07 3.06
CA TYR A 185 4.93 16.72 4.45
C TYR A 185 6.41 16.38 4.63
N VAL A 186 7.07 15.82 3.61
CA VAL A 186 8.52 15.60 3.65
C VAL A 186 9.24 16.92 3.85
N GLN A 187 8.90 17.95 3.06
CA GLN A 187 9.51 19.28 3.20
C GLN A 187 9.28 19.87 4.58
N ARG A 188 8.06 19.79 5.14
CA ARG A 188 7.77 20.30 6.48
C ARG A 188 8.53 19.59 7.60
N ILE A 189 8.80 18.28 7.43
CA ILE A 189 9.67 17.54 8.35
C ILE A 189 11.12 18.02 8.21
N LEU A 190 11.61 18.20 6.98
CA LEU A 190 12.95 18.69 6.72
C LEU A 190 13.16 20.09 7.29
N ASP A 191 12.18 20.99 7.14
CA ASP A 191 12.23 22.35 7.70
C ASP A 191 12.35 22.33 9.24
N GLN A 192 11.72 21.37 9.93
CA GLN A 192 11.84 21.20 11.38
C GLN A 192 13.17 20.55 11.82
N LEU A 193 13.70 19.65 11.00
CA LEU A 193 14.95 18.96 11.29
C LEU A 193 16.18 19.83 10.96
N GLY A 194 16.07 20.68 9.93
CA GLY A 194 17.14 21.57 9.50
C GLY A 194 18.44 20.82 9.21
N GLU A 195 19.55 21.35 9.69
CA GLU A 195 20.92 20.79 9.50
C GLU A 195 21.15 19.40 10.09
N ARG A 196 20.19 18.86 10.85
CA ARG A 196 20.26 17.51 11.36
C ARG A 196 20.06 16.44 10.29
N VAL A 197 19.54 16.82 9.13
CA VAL A 197 19.39 15.91 7.97
C VAL A 197 20.68 15.89 7.16
N ARG A 198 21.21 14.68 6.94
CA ARG A 198 22.41 14.46 6.12
C ARG A 198 22.00 13.66 4.89
N LEU A 199 21.96 14.33 3.76
CA LEU A 199 21.72 13.71 2.45
C LEU A 199 23.03 13.14 1.88
N GLU A 200 22.94 12.29 0.86
CA GLU A 200 24.07 11.63 0.20
C GLU A 200 25.02 10.96 1.21
N THR A 201 24.45 10.51 2.34
CA THR A 201 25.19 9.94 3.44
C THR A 201 24.70 8.52 3.74
N PRO A 202 25.07 7.52 2.94
CA PRO A 202 24.65 6.14 3.16
C PRO A 202 25.23 5.60 4.47
N VAL A 203 24.40 4.91 5.25
CA VAL A 203 24.84 4.19 6.43
C VAL A 203 25.35 2.81 6.01
N HIS A 204 26.59 2.50 6.32
CA HIS A 204 27.22 1.23 5.96
C HIS A 204 27.10 0.18 7.06
N ALA A 205 27.16 0.59 8.33
CA ALA A 205 27.03 -0.31 9.46
C ALA A 205 26.40 0.39 10.67
N VAL A 206 25.66 -0.40 11.46
CA VAL A 206 25.11 -0.01 12.75
C VAL A 206 25.51 -1.04 13.79
N ARG A 207 26.15 -0.59 14.87
CA ARG A 207 26.57 -1.45 15.99
C ARG A 207 25.90 -0.99 17.28
N ARG A 208 25.08 -1.83 17.88
CA ARG A 208 24.49 -1.59 19.20
C ARG A 208 25.40 -2.10 20.29
N THR A 209 25.63 -1.29 21.30
CA THR A 209 26.41 -1.62 22.50
C THR A 209 25.64 -1.23 23.77
N PRO A 210 26.04 -1.69 24.94
CA PRO A 210 25.40 -1.28 26.18
C PRO A 210 25.45 0.24 26.46
N VAL A 211 26.36 0.96 25.79
CA VAL A 211 26.60 2.40 26.04
C VAL A 211 26.11 3.29 24.88
N GLY A 212 25.41 2.73 23.89
CA GLY A 212 24.86 3.49 22.77
C GLY A 212 24.95 2.75 21.44
N VAL A 213 24.56 3.46 20.40
CA VAL A 213 24.57 2.95 19.01
C VAL A 213 25.64 3.69 18.22
N TRP A 214 26.43 2.94 17.50
CA TRP A 214 27.47 3.47 16.62
C TRP A 214 27.03 3.33 15.17
N VAL A 215 27.13 4.41 14.40
CA VAL A 215 26.75 4.48 13.00
C VAL A 215 27.98 4.81 12.17
N ASP A 216 28.26 3.97 11.20
CA ASP A 216 29.37 4.17 10.23
C ASP A 216 28.81 4.69 8.90
N SER A 217 29.32 5.84 8.43
CA SER A 217 29.00 6.44 7.14
C SER A 217 30.27 7.01 6.49
N PRO A 218 30.27 7.31 5.17
CA PRO A 218 31.44 7.90 4.51
C PRO A 218 31.87 9.24 5.09
N ALA A 219 30.91 10.01 5.63
CA ALA A 219 31.17 11.35 6.20
C ALA A 219 31.66 11.31 7.64
N ALA A 220 31.41 10.21 8.37
CA ALA A 220 31.80 10.09 9.78
C ALA A 220 32.00 8.62 10.14
N GLN A 221 33.24 8.23 10.43
CA GLN A 221 33.52 6.90 10.98
C GLN A 221 33.09 6.82 12.42
N ALA A 222 32.23 5.84 12.74
CA ALA A 222 31.84 5.47 14.10
C ALA A 222 31.25 6.63 14.94
N GLU A 223 30.24 7.34 14.40
CA GLU A 223 29.50 8.35 15.18
C GLU A 223 28.55 7.67 16.17
N ARG A 224 28.60 8.14 17.43
CA ARG A 224 27.79 7.58 18.52
C ARG A 224 26.46 8.32 18.66
N PHE A 225 25.39 7.53 18.84
CA PHE A 225 24.04 7.98 19.19
C PHE A 225 23.54 7.24 20.43
N ASP A 226 22.60 7.83 21.15
CA ASP A 226 21.99 7.19 22.30
C ASP A 226 21.00 6.10 21.85
N GLN A 227 20.25 6.37 20.77
CA GLN A 227 19.23 5.47 20.23
C GLN A 227 19.20 5.51 18.70
N ILE A 228 18.67 4.44 18.11
CA ILE A 228 18.35 4.35 16.69
C ILE A 228 16.93 3.80 16.56
N VAL A 229 16.16 4.43 15.66
CA VAL A 229 14.78 4.08 15.33
C VAL A 229 14.72 3.52 13.93
#